data_d6d1d9863ee22e0d6c417986826df425
#
_entry.id   d6d1d9863ee22e0d6c417986826df425
#
_cell.length_a   1.000
_cell.length_b   1.000
_cell.length_c   1.000
_cell.angle_alpha   90.00
_cell.angle_beta   90.00
_cell.angle_gamma   90.00
#
_symmetry.space_group_name_H-M   'P 1'
#
loop_
_entity.id
_entity.type
_entity.pdbx_description
1 polymer ?
#
loop_
_entity_poly.entity_id
_entity_poly.type
_entity_poly.pdbx_seq_one_letter_code
_entity_poly.pdbx_strand_id
1 'polypeptide(L)'
;MYEELKALFDDFQVNGVSIPVALLFYDGHGEPYVVYREYDKDNSYSSDDEISGYITYFDFDVYSKGNFLPIIEAIKSILKNAGWTWQPRRDSPDMYEADTGYYHKTICFAYPIQEIN
;
A
#
# COMPACT_ATOMS: atom_id res chain seq x y z
N MET A 1 8.92 0.44 10.38
CA MET A 1 8.18 0.19 9.13
C MET A 1 7.05 1.18 8.91
N TYR A 2 6.16 1.36 9.87
CA TYR A 2 5.04 2.29 9.70
C TYR A 2 5.50 3.75 9.59
N GLU A 3 6.53 4.12 10.33
CA GLU A 3 7.07 5.47 10.27
C GLU A 3 7.70 5.78 8.91
N GLU A 4 8.38 4.80 8.33
CA GLU A 4 8.96 4.93 6.99
C GLU A 4 7.88 5.10 5.94
N LEU A 5 6.80 4.32 6.04
CA LEU A 5 5.66 4.45 5.12
C LEU A 5 4.98 5.81 5.27
N LYS A 6 4.78 6.25 6.49
CA LYS A 6 4.19 7.57 6.75
C LYS A 6 5.05 8.68 6.12
N ALA A 7 6.37 8.57 6.24
CA ALA A 7 7.28 9.55 5.66
C ALA A 7 7.25 9.53 4.12
N LEU A 8 7.16 8.33 3.52
CA LEU A 8 7.10 8.19 2.06
C LEU A 8 5.87 8.89 1.47
N PHE A 9 4.76 8.87 2.18
CA PHE A 9 3.50 9.43 1.71
C PHE A 9 3.14 10.77 2.36
N ASP A 10 4.11 11.38 3.04
CA ASP A 10 3.92 12.72 3.58
C ASP A 10 3.70 13.69 2.42
N ASP A 11 2.64 14.51 2.53
CA ASP A 11 2.24 15.47 1.49
C ASP A 11 2.04 14.79 0.10
N PHE A 12 1.45 13.61 0.10
CA PHE A 12 1.18 12.87 -1.13
C PHE A 12 0.17 13.59 -2.00
N GLN A 13 0.56 13.90 -3.23
CA GLN A 13 -0.28 14.60 -4.21
C GLN A 13 -0.22 13.89 -5.55
N VAL A 14 -1.35 13.87 -6.23
CA VAL A 14 -1.46 13.34 -7.60
C VAL A 14 -2.20 14.37 -8.44
N ASN A 15 -1.56 14.84 -9.51
CA ASN A 15 -2.12 15.86 -10.40
C ASN A 15 -2.57 17.11 -9.65
N GLY A 16 -1.80 17.52 -8.64
CA GLY A 16 -2.09 18.72 -7.84
C GLY A 16 -3.16 18.52 -6.76
N VAL A 17 -3.69 17.32 -6.60
CA VAL A 17 -4.70 16.99 -5.58
C VAL A 17 -4.02 16.29 -4.43
N SER A 18 -4.21 16.82 -3.22
CA SER A 18 -3.71 16.21 -1.99
C SER A 18 -4.55 14.97 -1.67
N ILE A 19 -3.88 13.84 -1.42
CA ILE A 19 -4.54 12.57 -1.18
C ILE A 19 -4.12 12.05 0.20
N PRO A 20 -5.07 11.95 1.15
CA PRO A 20 -4.77 11.36 2.45
C PRO A 20 -4.35 9.90 2.34
N VAL A 21 -3.30 9.53 3.05
CA VAL A 21 -2.82 8.15 3.17
C VAL A 21 -2.78 7.81 4.64
N ALA A 22 -3.64 6.90 5.08
CA ALA A 22 -3.85 6.62 6.49
C ALA A 22 -3.65 5.14 6.80
N LEU A 23 -3.17 4.86 8.01
CA LEU A 23 -3.05 3.50 8.53
C LEU A 23 -4.40 3.03 9.06
N LEU A 24 -4.87 1.90 8.52
CA LEU A 24 -6.04 1.15 8.97
C LEU A 24 -7.39 1.81 8.73
N PHE A 25 -7.53 3.11 8.90
CA PHE A 25 -8.84 3.76 8.83
C PHE A 25 -8.73 5.21 8.34
N TYR A 26 -9.68 5.61 7.49
CA TYR A 26 -9.89 6.99 7.09
C TYR A 26 -11.37 7.20 6.81
N ASP A 27 -11.94 8.27 7.37
CA ASP A 27 -13.35 8.62 7.16
C ASP A 27 -13.46 9.56 5.96
N GLY A 28 -13.71 8.97 4.78
CA GLY A 28 -13.75 9.71 3.52
C GLY A 28 -15.05 10.48 3.34
N HIS A 29 -14.95 11.71 2.82
CA HIS A 29 -16.08 12.61 2.58
C HIS A 29 -16.16 13.06 1.12
N GLY A 30 -15.81 12.17 0.19
CA GLY A 30 -15.88 12.42 -1.23
C GLY A 30 -14.54 12.60 -1.91
N GLU A 31 -13.50 12.95 -1.15
CA GLU A 31 -12.13 13.05 -1.67
C GLU A 31 -11.54 11.67 -1.93
N PRO A 32 -10.56 11.54 -2.84
CA PRO A 32 -9.81 10.30 -2.95
C PRO A 32 -8.93 10.10 -1.71
N TYR A 33 -8.73 8.85 -1.33
CA TYR A 33 -7.88 8.53 -0.18
C TYR A 33 -7.32 7.12 -0.30
N VAL A 34 -6.29 6.84 0.51
CA VAL A 34 -5.61 5.54 0.55
C VAL A 34 -5.54 5.08 2.00
N VAL A 35 -5.86 3.83 2.22
CA VAL A 35 -5.72 3.19 3.54
C VAL A 35 -4.78 2.00 3.38
N TYR A 36 -3.78 1.89 4.28
CA TYR A 36 -2.84 0.78 4.20
C TYR A 36 -2.80 0.00 5.50
N ARG A 37 -2.39 -1.27 5.38
CA ARG A 37 -2.24 -2.17 6.52
C ARG A 37 -1.30 -3.30 6.18
N GLU A 38 -0.63 -3.85 7.19
CA GLU A 38 0.09 -5.09 7.02
C GLU A 38 -0.92 -6.23 6.89
N TYR A 39 -0.77 -7.01 5.82
CA TYR A 39 -1.71 -8.09 5.52
C TYR A 39 -1.17 -9.45 5.95
N ASP A 40 0.14 -9.68 5.77
CA ASP A 40 0.73 -11.00 5.94
C ASP A 40 2.24 -10.89 6.17
N LYS A 41 2.83 -11.97 6.67
CA LYS A 41 4.28 -12.12 6.84
C LYS A 41 4.70 -13.52 6.46
N ASP A 42 5.81 -13.64 5.75
CA ASP A 42 6.45 -14.91 5.46
C ASP A 42 7.87 -14.91 6.00
N ASN A 43 8.31 -16.08 6.46
CA ASN A 43 9.67 -16.24 6.94
C ASN A 43 10.68 -16.19 5.78
N SER A 44 11.83 -15.59 6.06
CA SER A 44 12.99 -15.66 5.19
C SER A 44 14.07 -16.48 5.91
N TYR A 45 14.66 -17.46 5.22
CA TYR A 45 15.62 -18.38 5.81
C TYR A 45 17.03 -18.13 5.31
N SER A 46 17.99 -18.33 6.21
CA SER A 46 19.39 -18.39 5.85
C SER A 46 19.75 -19.80 5.40
N SER A 47 21.01 -20.00 4.96
CA SER A 47 21.54 -21.29 4.54
C SER A 47 21.58 -22.33 5.67
N ASP A 48 21.46 -21.91 6.92
CA ASP A 48 21.50 -22.79 8.11
C ASP A 48 20.11 -23.12 8.62
N ASP A 49 19.08 -22.87 7.81
CA ASP A 49 17.66 -23.07 8.16
C ASP A 49 17.20 -22.20 9.35
N GLU A 50 17.99 -21.22 9.72
CA GLU A 50 17.57 -20.24 10.71
C GLU A 50 16.83 -19.09 10.03
N ILE A 51 15.83 -18.57 10.74
CA ILE A 51 15.10 -17.40 10.24
C ILE A 51 15.99 -16.19 10.37
N SER A 52 16.40 -15.61 9.23
CA SER A 52 17.24 -14.41 9.20
C SER A 52 16.41 -13.13 9.07
N GLY A 53 15.11 -13.27 8.91
CA GLY A 53 14.21 -12.15 8.74
C GLY A 53 12.87 -12.63 8.22
N TYR A 54 12.09 -11.73 7.68
CA TYR A 54 10.79 -12.08 7.11
C TYR A 54 10.46 -11.13 5.96
N ILE A 55 9.44 -11.50 5.20
CA ILE A 55 8.87 -10.63 4.16
C ILE A 55 7.53 -10.16 4.68
N THR A 56 7.33 -8.86 4.71
CA THR A 56 6.06 -8.27 5.07
C THR A 56 5.28 -7.90 3.82
N TYR A 57 3.96 -8.11 3.85
CA TYR A 57 3.05 -7.78 2.76
C TYR A 57 2.08 -6.74 3.27
N PHE A 58 1.98 -5.63 2.53
CA PHE A 58 1.04 -4.56 2.86
C PHE A 58 0.02 -4.40 1.75
N ASP A 59 -1.23 -4.23 2.13
CA ASP A 59 -2.29 -3.83 1.23
C ASP A 59 -2.44 -2.32 1.27
N PHE A 60 -2.59 -1.73 0.09
CA PHE A 60 -2.91 -0.31 -0.07
C PHE A 60 -4.26 -0.24 -0.76
N ASP A 61 -5.27 0.15 -0.01
CA ASP A 61 -6.64 0.29 -0.49
C ASP A 61 -6.83 1.69 -1.04
N VAL A 62 -7.07 1.80 -2.34
CA VAL A 62 -7.22 3.08 -3.03
C VAL A 62 -8.69 3.33 -3.31
N TYR A 63 -9.18 4.48 -2.86
CA TYR A 63 -10.57 4.90 -3.04
C TYR A 63 -10.61 6.21 -3.81
N SER A 64 -11.47 6.29 -4.84
CA SER A 64 -11.68 7.52 -5.59
C SER A 64 -13.06 7.53 -6.21
N LYS A 65 -13.70 8.67 -6.25
CA LYS A 65 -14.97 8.84 -6.99
C LYS A 65 -14.75 9.05 -8.48
N GLY A 66 -13.51 9.20 -8.89
CA GLY A 66 -13.11 9.30 -10.29
C GLY A 66 -12.13 8.19 -10.67
N ASN A 67 -11.23 8.51 -11.59
CA ASN A 67 -10.23 7.56 -12.06
C ASN A 67 -9.13 7.36 -11.01
N PHE A 68 -9.02 6.16 -10.46
CA PHE A 68 -7.98 5.84 -9.45
C PHE A 68 -6.63 5.45 -10.06
N LEU A 69 -6.54 5.24 -11.37
CA LEU A 69 -5.31 4.74 -12.00
C LEU A 69 -4.10 5.64 -11.76
N PRO A 70 -4.20 6.98 -11.87
CA PRO A 70 -3.04 7.84 -11.56
C PRO A 70 -2.56 7.70 -10.12
N ILE A 71 -3.47 7.48 -9.18
CA ILE A 71 -3.13 7.30 -7.77
C ILE A 71 -2.36 5.99 -7.59
N ILE A 72 -2.86 4.91 -8.19
CA ILE A 72 -2.19 3.60 -8.14
C ILE A 72 -0.79 3.69 -8.73
N GLU A 73 -0.63 4.32 -9.89
CA GLU A 73 0.68 4.44 -10.52
C GLU A 73 1.65 5.26 -9.68
N ALA A 74 1.17 6.31 -9.02
CA ALA A 74 1.99 7.12 -8.12
C ALA A 74 2.45 6.30 -6.90
N ILE A 75 1.55 5.52 -6.31
CA ILE A 75 1.89 4.65 -5.18
C ILE A 75 2.93 3.61 -5.59
N LYS A 76 2.73 2.96 -6.73
CA LYS A 76 3.70 1.98 -7.26
C LYS A 76 5.08 2.58 -7.44
N SER A 77 5.15 3.79 -7.98
CA SER A 77 6.41 4.48 -8.22
C SER A 77 7.14 4.79 -6.91
N ILE A 78 6.42 5.32 -5.92
CA ILE A 78 6.97 5.67 -4.61
C ILE A 78 7.50 4.42 -3.91
N LEU A 79 6.71 3.36 -3.87
CA LEU A 79 7.09 2.13 -3.16
C LEU A 79 8.21 1.40 -3.87
N LYS A 80 8.19 1.33 -5.19
CA LYS A 80 9.26 0.70 -5.96
C LYS A 80 10.59 1.41 -5.71
N ASN A 81 10.60 2.74 -5.71
CA ASN A 81 11.81 3.52 -5.47
C ASN A 81 12.32 3.34 -4.03
N ALA A 82 11.46 2.96 -3.12
CA ALA A 82 11.82 2.71 -1.72
C ALA A 82 12.17 1.24 -1.43
N GLY A 83 12.24 0.40 -2.46
CA GLY A 83 12.65 -1.00 -2.33
C GLY A 83 11.52 -2.00 -2.15
N TRP A 84 10.28 -1.58 -2.31
CA TRP A 84 9.13 -2.47 -2.26
C TRP A 84 8.90 -3.15 -3.59
N THR A 85 8.34 -4.37 -3.55
CA THR A 85 8.03 -5.15 -4.74
C THR A 85 6.52 -5.35 -4.85
N TRP A 86 5.96 -4.96 -6.00
CA TRP A 86 4.54 -5.16 -6.28
C TRP A 86 4.21 -6.64 -6.40
N GLN A 87 3.08 -7.04 -5.81
CA GLN A 87 2.59 -8.42 -5.78
C GLN A 87 1.27 -8.52 -6.53
N PRO A 88 1.29 -8.52 -7.88
CA PRO A 88 0.06 -8.43 -8.68
C PRO A 88 -0.94 -9.55 -8.42
N ARG A 89 -0.48 -10.73 -8.02
CA ARG A 89 -1.39 -11.84 -7.72
C ARG A 89 -2.24 -11.61 -6.47
N ARG A 90 -1.80 -10.68 -5.61
CA ARG A 90 -2.52 -10.34 -4.37
C ARG A 90 -3.40 -9.11 -4.53
N ASP A 91 -3.37 -8.48 -5.70
CA ASP A 91 -4.24 -7.32 -5.96
C ASP A 91 -5.69 -7.76 -6.02
N SER A 92 -6.59 -6.90 -5.55
CA SER A 92 -8.03 -7.12 -5.73
C SER A 92 -8.43 -6.78 -7.17
N PRO A 93 -9.60 -7.26 -7.60
CA PRO A 93 -10.20 -6.70 -8.81
C PRO A 93 -10.62 -5.25 -8.58
N ASP A 94 -10.97 -4.57 -9.66
CA ASP A 94 -11.55 -3.24 -9.58
C ASP A 94 -12.96 -3.37 -9.01
N MET A 95 -13.33 -2.49 -8.08
CA MET A 95 -14.61 -2.56 -7.39
C MET A 95 -15.28 -1.19 -7.38
N TYR A 96 -16.61 -1.20 -7.26
CA TYR A 96 -17.39 0.01 -7.12
C TYR A 96 -18.39 -0.17 -5.98
N GLU A 97 -18.40 0.80 -5.05
CA GLU A 97 -19.31 0.80 -3.91
C GLU A 97 -20.50 1.71 -4.21
N ALA A 98 -21.65 1.12 -4.48
CA ALA A 98 -22.84 1.88 -4.86
C ALA A 98 -23.31 2.83 -3.74
N ASP A 99 -23.14 2.42 -2.48
CA ASP A 99 -23.58 3.21 -1.32
C ASP A 99 -22.82 4.52 -1.17
N THR A 100 -21.52 4.50 -1.48
CA THR A 100 -20.65 5.66 -1.28
C THR A 100 -20.28 6.37 -2.58
N GLY A 101 -20.40 5.66 -3.71
CA GLY A 101 -19.95 6.16 -5.00
C GLY A 101 -18.45 6.08 -5.21
N TYR A 102 -17.73 5.38 -4.35
CA TYR A 102 -16.30 5.20 -4.53
C TYR A 102 -15.96 4.02 -5.42
N TYR A 103 -15.01 4.22 -6.32
CA TYR A 103 -14.27 3.13 -6.95
C TYR A 103 -13.15 2.72 -6.00
N HIS A 104 -12.87 1.44 -5.94
CA HIS A 104 -11.97 0.88 -4.94
C HIS A 104 -11.12 -0.22 -5.56
N LYS A 105 -9.83 -0.20 -5.24
CA LYS A 105 -8.91 -1.28 -5.60
C LYS A 105 -7.85 -1.42 -4.51
N THR A 106 -7.52 -2.67 -4.19
CA THR A 106 -6.43 -3.00 -3.27
C THR A 106 -5.24 -3.47 -4.06
N ILE A 107 -4.08 -2.85 -3.81
CA ILE A 107 -2.81 -3.29 -4.40
C ILE A 107 -1.89 -3.73 -3.28
N CYS A 108 -1.14 -4.81 -3.53
CA CYS A 108 -0.29 -5.43 -2.51
C CYS A 108 1.17 -5.26 -2.86
N PHE A 109 1.98 -4.95 -1.84
CA PHE A 109 3.43 -4.80 -1.96
C PHE A 109 4.13 -5.57 -0.87
N ALA A 110 5.33 -6.07 -1.19
CA ALA A 110 6.17 -6.82 -0.26
C ALA A 110 7.47 -6.09 0.01
N TYR A 111 7.98 -6.23 1.22
CA TYR A 111 9.25 -5.66 1.62
C TYR A 111 10.01 -6.63 2.52
N PRO A 112 11.31 -6.85 2.27
CA PRO A 112 12.11 -7.74 3.12
C PRO A 112 12.52 -7.01 4.40
N ILE A 113 12.25 -7.63 5.54
CA ILE A 113 12.69 -7.16 6.84
C ILE A 113 13.79 -8.09 7.32
N GLN A 114 14.96 -7.56 7.56
CA GLN A 114 16.09 -8.34 8.04
C GLN A 114 16.24 -8.11 9.54
N GLU A 115 16.23 -9.20 10.30
CA GLU A 115 16.48 -9.15 11.72
C GLU A 115 17.95 -9.45 11.98
N ILE A 116 18.57 -8.56 12.76
CA ILE A 116 19.95 -8.70 13.15
C ILE A 116 19.99 -9.13 14.61
N ASN A 117 20.54 -10.31 14.85
CA ASN A 117 20.70 -10.84 16.21
C ASN A 117 22.04 -10.39 16.79
#